data_0201a5fa2d9d1cde77bca90362d0008a
#
_entry.id   0201a5fa2d9d1cde77bca90362d0008a
#
_cell.length_a   1.000
_cell.length_b   1.000
_cell.length_c   1.000
_cell.angle_alpha   90.00
_cell.angle_beta   90.00
_cell.angle_gamma   90.00
#
_symmetry.space_group_name_H-M   'P 1'
#
loop_
_entity.id
_entity.type
_entity.pdbx_description
1 polymer ?
#
loop_
_entity_poly.entity_id
_entity_poly.type
_entity_poly.pdbx_seq_one_letter_code
_entity_poly.pdbx_strand_id
1 'polypeptide(L)'
;IANIFSTTLRDTGEVALIDGDTKQIINIVKTGYAVHISRTSASGRYLFVIGRDGRVNMIDLWMAKPDNVAEIRIGLEARSVDTSKYKGKEGDFTDKLAIAGAYWPPQFVIMNGDTLEPMKIVSTRGMTVDTQEYHPEPRVASIVASHFKPEFIVNVKETGKTLMVDYKDVDALKITELGSARYLHDGGWDSTKRYFMVAANNSNKIGVVDAKEGKLQAVVDVGKIPHPGRGANFVHPKFGPVWSTGHLGDETISLIGTDPKKHAQYAFKEVAKLKGPGGGALFIKSHPKSQHLYSDAPLNPDPKISQSVVVYDIKNLDKGYTVLPIAEWAGLPDDGGAKRVVQ
;
A
#
# COMPACT_ATOMS: atom_id res chain seq x y z
N ILE A 1 -12.49 6.56 -20.89
CA ILE A 1 -11.33 7.40 -20.44
C ILE A 1 -10.17 6.46 -20.18
N ALA A 2 -9.04 6.69 -20.85
CA ALA A 2 -7.88 5.80 -20.78
C ALA A 2 -7.03 6.04 -19.50
N ASN A 3 -6.98 7.27 -19.02
CA ASN A 3 -6.18 7.68 -17.88
C ASN A 3 -7.08 8.22 -16.77
N ILE A 4 -7.44 7.39 -15.78
CA ILE A 4 -8.23 7.82 -14.63
C ILE A 4 -7.31 7.86 -13.40
N PHE A 5 -7.37 8.96 -12.66
CA PHE A 5 -6.81 9.07 -11.31
C PHE A 5 -7.94 9.03 -10.29
N SER A 6 -7.71 8.32 -9.18
CA SER A 6 -8.59 8.35 -8.02
C SER A 6 -7.85 9.00 -6.85
N THR A 7 -8.52 9.95 -6.19
CA THR A 7 -8.00 10.61 -4.99
C THR A 7 -8.98 10.41 -3.86
N THR A 8 -8.52 9.87 -2.73
CA THR A 8 -9.34 9.72 -1.54
C THR A 8 -9.48 11.06 -0.83
N LEU A 9 -10.71 11.52 -0.68
CA LEU A 9 -11.09 12.70 0.11
C LEU A 9 -11.47 12.21 1.51
N ARG A 10 -10.44 11.98 2.33
CA ARG A 10 -10.54 11.22 3.57
C ARG A 10 -11.58 11.80 4.54
N ASP A 11 -11.56 13.10 4.76
CA ASP A 11 -12.35 13.73 5.80
C ASP A 11 -13.82 13.91 5.41
N THR A 12 -14.12 13.92 4.11
CA THR A 12 -15.50 13.97 3.60
C THR A 12 -16.09 12.59 3.33
N GLY A 13 -15.28 11.53 3.35
CA GLY A 13 -15.73 10.17 3.04
C GLY A 13 -16.07 9.97 1.56
N GLU A 14 -15.25 10.52 0.68
CA GLU A 14 -15.50 10.54 -0.76
C GLU A 14 -14.26 10.12 -1.55
N VAL A 15 -14.47 9.78 -2.81
CA VAL A 15 -13.40 9.58 -3.79
C VAL A 15 -13.65 10.46 -4.99
N ALA A 16 -12.68 11.31 -5.32
CA ALA A 16 -12.68 12.05 -6.58
C ALA A 16 -12.06 11.20 -7.69
N LEU A 17 -12.76 11.11 -8.82
CA LEU A 17 -12.29 10.51 -10.06
C LEU A 17 -11.93 11.64 -11.01
N ILE A 18 -10.71 11.62 -11.52
CA ILE A 18 -10.12 12.69 -12.32
C ILE A 18 -9.67 12.10 -13.67
N ASP A 19 -10.05 12.76 -14.73
CA ASP A 19 -9.51 12.47 -16.07
C ASP A 19 -8.05 12.95 -16.14
N GLY A 20 -7.13 12.02 -16.29
CA GLY A 20 -5.71 12.31 -16.34
C GLY A 20 -5.24 13.08 -17.56
N ASP A 21 -6.02 13.09 -18.66
CA ASP A 21 -5.69 13.82 -19.87
C ASP A 21 -6.17 15.27 -19.79
N THR A 22 -7.44 15.48 -19.43
CA THR A 22 -8.04 16.82 -19.34
C THR A 22 -7.83 17.51 -18.00
N LYS A 23 -7.44 16.76 -16.93
CA LYS A 23 -7.31 17.22 -15.54
C LYS A 23 -8.66 17.67 -14.92
N GLN A 24 -9.77 17.24 -15.49
CA GLN A 24 -11.10 17.57 -15.01
C GLN A 24 -11.63 16.47 -14.07
N ILE A 25 -12.42 16.88 -13.08
CA ILE A 25 -13.14 15.95 -12.21
C ILE A 25 -14.26 15.30 -13.02
N ILE A 26 -14.25 13.96 -13.09
CA ILE A 26 -15.31 13.17 -13.73
C ILE A 26 -16.50 13.03 -12.80
N ASN A 27 -16.23 12.64 -11.55
CA ASN A 27 -17.23 12.50 -10.49
C ASN A 27 -16.56 12.54 -9.12
N ILE A 28 -17.36 12.90 -8.10
CA ILE A 28 -17.01 12.71 -6.69
C ILE A 28 -18.04 11.73 -6.13
N VAL A 29 -17.57 10.56 -5.70
CA VAL A 29 -18.40 9.44 -5.27
C VAL A 29 -18.36 9.33 -3.76
N LYS A 30 -19.53 9.28 -3.10
CA LYS A 30 -19.62 9.01 -1.66
C LYS A 30 -19.25 7.56 -1.37
N THR A 31 -18.49 7.37 -0.30
CA THR A 31 -18.00 6.08 0.19
C THR A 31 -18.08 6.02 1.71
N GLY A 32 -17.28 5.15 2.35
CA GLY A 32 -17.25 5.04 3.82
C GLY A 32 -16.57 6.21 4.52
N TYR A 33 -16.75 6.29 5.83
CA TYR A 33 -16.11 7.29 6.69
C TYR A 33 -14.59 7.16 6.69
N ALA A 34 -13.90 8.27 6.65
CA ALA A 34 -12.45 8.38 6.67
C ALA A 34 -11.79 7.41 5.67
N VAL A 35 -12.17 7.54 4.40
CA VAL A 35 -11.68 6.76 3.26
C VAL A 35 -10.16 6.61 3.33
N HIS A 36 -9.68 5.38 3.20
CA HIS A 36 -8.28 5.10 3.47
C HIS A 36 -7.50 4.61 2.26
N ILE A 37 -8.01 3.58 1.59
CA ILE A 37 -7.34 2.96 0.44
C ILE A 37 -8.33 2.75 -0.69
N SER A 38 -7.88 2.97 -1.92
CA SER A 38 -8.54 2.54 -3.14
C SER A 38 -7.65 1.58 -3.93
N ARG A 39 -8.28 0.59 -4.59
CA ARG A 39 -7.61 -0.41 -5.43
C ARG A 39 -8.40 -0.65 -6.70
N THR A 40 -7.71 -0.52 -7.82
CA THR A 40 -8.28 -0.87 -9.12
C THR A 40 -8.24 -2.38 -9.30
N SER A 41 -9.33 -2.96 -9.82
CA SER A 41 -9.37 -4.35 -10.24
C SER A 41 -8.37 -4.62 -11.37
N ALA A 42 -8.03 -5.89 -11.62
CA ALA A 42 -7.02 -6.24 -12.61
C ALA A 42 -7.41 -5.85 -14.04
N SER A 43 -8.72 -5.90 -14.38
CA SER A 43 -9.25 -5.43 -15.67
C SER A 43 -9.31 -3.91 -15.79
N GLY A 44 -9.21 -3.17 -14.67
CA GLY A 44 -9.43 -1.73 -14.63
C GLY A 44 -10.90 -1.32 -14.62
N ARG A 45 -11.84 -2.27 -14.52
CA ARG A 45 -13.27 -1.95 -14.50
C ARG A 45 -13.72 -1.36 -13.17
N TYR A 46 -13.34 -1.99 -12.05
CA TYR A 46 -13.81 -1.58 -10.74
C TYR A 46 -12.72 -0.88 -9.95
N LEU A 47 -13.13 0.09 -9.15
CA LEU A 47 -12.34 0.68 -8.08
C LEU A 47 -12.97 0.27 -6.74
N PHE A 48 -12.24 -0.52 -5.97
CA PHE A 48 -12.63 -0.90 -4.61
C PHE A 48 -12.07 0.10 -3.62
N VAL A 49 -12.91 0.57 -2.73
CA VAL A 49 -12.59 1.61 -1.76
C VAL A 49 -12.95 1.14 -0.36
N ILE A 50 -12.06 1.35 0.61
CA ILE A 50 -12.30 1.00 2.01
C ILE A 50 -12.31 2.24 2.91
N GLY A 51 -13.36 2.35 3.72
CA GLY A 51 -13.47 3.35 4.79
C GLY A 51 -13.07 2.78 6.15
N ARG A 52 -12.69 3.64 7.08
CA ARG A 52 -12.36 3.23 8.45
C ARG A 52 -13.56 2.66 9.20
N ASP A 53 -14.77 2.99 8.81
CA ASP A 53 -16.02 2.44 9.34
C ASP A 53 -16.32 1.00 8.87
N GLY A 54 -15.37 0.36 8.20
CA GLY A 54 -15.49 -1.01 7.72
C GLY A 54 -16.27 -1.18 6.41
N ARG A 55 -16.64 -0.08 5.75
CA ARG A 55 -17.33 -0.15 4.45
C ARG A 55 -16.36 -0.39 3.33
N VAL A 56 -16.71 -1.32 2.46
CA VAL A 56 -16.12 -1.53 1.14
C VAL A 56 -17.12 -1.05 0.11
N ASN A 57 -16.71 -0.13 -0.73
CA ASN A 57 -17.48 0.37 -1.87
C ASN A 57 -16.85 -0.12 -3.16
N MET A 58 -17.67 -0.48 -4.14
CA MET A 58 -17.26 -0.87 -5.48
C MET A 58 -17.80 0.13 -6.50
N ILE A 59 -16.89 0.87 -7.13
CA ILE A 59 -17.21 1.90 -8.14
C ILE A 59 -16.94 1.29 -9.52
N ASP A 60 -17.92 1.31 -10.42
CA ASP A 60 -17.74 0.85 -11.81
C ASP A 60 -17.22 2.01 -12.69
N LEU A 61 -15.94 1.92 -13.08
CA LEU A 61 -15.26 2.92 -13.90
C LEU A 61 -15.66 2.86 -15.38
N TRP A 62 -16.38 1.81 -15.82
CA TRP A 62 -16.82 1.67 -17.19
C TRP A 62 -18.20 2.28 -17.45
N MET A 63 -18.88 2.75 -16.41
CA MET A 63 -20.11 3.54 -16.59
C MET A 63 -19.81 4.89 -17.27
N ALA A 64 -20.78 5.43 -17.99
CA ALA A 64 -20.68 6.75 -18.62
C ALA A 64 -20.33 7.85 -17.58
N LYS A 65 -20.91 7.75 -16.39
CA LYS A 65 -20.51 8.47 -15.17
C LYS A 65 -20.21 7.44 -14.11
N PRO A 66 -18.93 7.18 -13.81
CA PRO A 66 -18.54 6.21 -12.80
C PRO A 66 -19.16 6.50 -11.44
N ASP A 67 -19.77 5.50 -10.82
CA ASP A 67 -20.44 5.64 -9.54
C ASP A 67 -20.40 4.32 -8.75
N ASN A 68 -20.84 4.36 -7.50
CA ASN A 68 -20.91 3.22 -6.60
C ASN A 68 -21.99 2.24 -7.06
N VAL A 69 -21.64 0.97 -7.26
CA VAL A 69 -22.55 -0.09 -7.73
C VAL A 69 -22.79 -1.17 -6.69
N ALA A 70 -21.95 -1.29 -5.67
CA ALA A 70 -22.15 -2.19 -4.54
C ALA A 70 -21.42 -1.67 -3.29
N GLU A 71 -21.96 -2.03 -2.14
CA GLU A 71 -21.40 -1.69 -0.82
C GLU A 71 -21.62 -2.82 0.15
N ILE A 72 -20.62 -3.11 0.99
CA ILE A 72 -20.73 -4.01 2.13
C ILE A 72 -19.95 -3.48 3.33
N ARG A 73 -20.39 -3.81 4.54
CA ARG A 73 -19.65 -3.53 5.76
C ARG A 73 -19.04 -4.83 6.30
N ILE A 74 -17.69 -4.88 6.36
CA ILE A 74 -16.94 -6.09 6.74
C ILE A 74 -16.45 -6.10 8.19
N GLY A 75 -16.71 -5.04 8.93
CA GLY A 75 -16.30 -4.86 10.32
C GLY A 75 -16.71 -3.50 10.85
N LEU A 76 -16.21 -3.15 12.03
CA LEU A 76 -16.42 -1.83 12.66
C LEU A 76 -15.28 -0.87 12.37
N GLU A 77 -14.07 -1.40 12.17
CA GLU A 77 -12.92 -0.63 11.70
C GLU A 77 -12.15 -1.49 10.68
N ALA A 78 -11.80 -0.90 9.53
CA ALA A 78 -11.05 -1.58 8.48
C ALA A 78 -10.07 -0.65 7.76
N ARG A 79 -9.05 -1.21 7.10
CA ARG A 79 -7.97 -0.43 6.50
C ARG A 79 -7.49 -0.90 5.14
N SER A 80 -7.77 -2.12 4.73
CA SER A 80 -7.17 -2.68 3.52
C SER A 80 -8.17 -3.40 2.64
N VAL A 81 -7.97 -3.29 1.33
CA VAL A 81 -8.75 -3.96 0.29
C VAL A 81 -7.83 -4.27 -0.90
N ASP A 82 -8.04 -5.39 -1.56
CA ASP A 82 -7.45 -5.71 -2.86
C ASP A 82 -8.36 -6.68 -3.63
N THR A 83 -7.97 -7.03 -4.86
CA THR A 83 -8.70 -7.95 -5.74
C THR A 83 -7.77 -9.00 -6.30
N SER A 84 -8.33 -10.17 -6.69
CA SER A 84 -7.56 -11.23 -7.31
C SER A 84 -7.01 -10.81 -8.68
N LYS A 85 -5.73 -11.13 -8.94
CA LYS A 85 -4.96 -10.68 -10.11
C LYS A 85 -4.28 -11.82 -10.87
N TYR A 86 -4.30 -13.02 -10.30
CA TYR A 86 -3.60 -14.15 -10.90
C TYR A 86 -4.30 -14.64 -12.16
N LYS A 87 -3.48 -14.83 -13.19
CA LYS A 87 -3.83 -15.53 -14.43
C LYS A 87 -2.65 -16.40 -14.85
N GLY A 88 -2.84 -17.71 -14.90
CA GLY A 88 -1.76 -18.62 -15.19
C GLY A 88 -2.21 -20.08 -15.29
N LYS A 89 -1.29 -21.01 -15.03
CA LYS A 89 -1.52 -22.45 -15.17
C LYS A 89 -2.66 -22.99 -14.29
N GLU A 90 -2.90 -22.36 -13.15
CA GLU A 90 -3.92 -22.76 -12.17
C GLU A 90 -5.30 -22.16 -12.43
N GLY A 91 -5.42 -21.37 -13.49
CA GLY A 91 -6.67 -20.74 -13.91
C GLY A 91 -6.56 -19.23 -14.12
N ASP A 92 -7.68 -18.63 -14.50
CA ASP A 92 -7.85 -17.19 -14.61
C ASP A 92 -8.76 -16.71 -13.46
N PHE A 93 -8.16 -16.06 -12.47
CA PHE A 93 -8.84 -15.49 -11.32
C PHE A 93 -8.95 -13.97 -11.41
N THR A 94 -8.65 -13.38 -12.56
CA THR A 94 -8.76 -11.93 -12.78
C THR A 94 -10.16 -11.45 -12.38
N ASP A 95 -10.21 -10.50 -11.44
CA ASP A 95 -11.43 -9.89 -10.89
C ASP A 95 -12.46 -10.84 -10.25
N LYS A 96 -12.15 -12.12 -10.08
CA LYS A 96 -13.09 -13.11 -9.52
C LYS A 96 -13.41 -12.86 -8.05
N LEU A 97 -12.44 -12.36 -7.30
CA LEU A 97 -12.53 -12.18 -5.86
C LEU A 97 -12.08 -10.77 -5.46
N ALA A 98 -12.72 -10.25 -4.42
CA ALA A 98 -12.22 -9.13 -3.63
C ALA A 98 -11.92 -9.61 -2.21
N ILE A 99 -11.00 -8.93 -1.53
CA ILE A 99 -10.66 -9.22 -0.14
C ILE A 99 -10.53 -7.91 0.63
N ALA A 100 -11.06 -7.86 1.85
CA ALA A 100 -10.89 -6.71 2.73
C ALA A 100 -10.50 -7.13 4.14
N GLY A 101 -9.67 -6.34 4.79
CA GLY A 101 -9.12 -6.60 6.10
C GLY A 101 -9.61 -5.61 7.15
N ALA A 102 -10.10 -6.14 8.26
CA ALA A 102 -10.57 -5.37 9.39
C ALA A 102 -9.52 -5.25 10.50
N TYR A 103 -9.60 -4.13 11.23
CA TYR A 103 -8.94 -3.96 12.51
C TYR A 103 -9.79 -4.56 13.62
N TRP A 104 -11.11 -4.31 13.56
CA TRP A 104 -12.06 -4.90 14.50
C TRP A 104 -13.38 -5.28 13.80
N PRO A 105 -13.86 -6.52 13.99
CA PRO A 105 -13.11 -7.65 14.56
C PRO A 105 -11.84 -7.96 13.76
N PRO A 106 -10.80 -8.57 14.36
CA PRO A 106 -9.55 -8.91 13.67
C PRO A 106 -9.78 -10.07 12.70
N GLN A 107 -10.07 -9.74 11.45
CA GLN A 107 -10.47 -10.69 10.42
C GLN A 107 -10.21 -10.14 9.02
N PHE A 108 -10.21 -11.02 8.04
CA PHE A 108 -10.39 -10.63 6.65
C PHE A 108 -11.60 -11.33 6.05
N VAL A 109 -12.19 -10.70 5.04
CA VAL A 109 -13.37 -11.21 4.34
C VAL A 109 -13.02 -11.33 2.86
N ILE A 110 -13.23 -12.53 2.30
CA ILE A 110 -13.18 -12.78 0.85
C ILE A 110 -14.60 -12.65 0.31
N MET A 111 -14.73 -11.89 -0.78
CA MET A 111 -15.99 -11.54 -1.40
C MET A 111 -15.96 -11.87 -2.89
N ASN A 112 -17.11 -12.05 -3.48
CA ASN A 112 -17.24 -12.08 -4.94
C ASN A 112 -16.81 -10.74 -5.54
N GLY A 113 -15.98 -10.78 -6.58
CA GLY A 113 -15.37 -9.59 -7.19
C GLY A 113 -16.33 -8.72 -8.01
N ASP A 114 -17.49 -9.26 -8.39
CA ASP A 114 -18.49 -8.54 -9.17
C ASP A 114 -19.68 -8.03 -8.35
N THR A 115 -19.92 -8.63 -7.15
CA THR A 115 -21.13 -8.35 -6.36
C THR A 115 -20.86 -7.87 -4.95
N LEU A 116 -19.63 -8.06 -4.44
CA LEU A 116 -19.25 -7.92 -3.02
C LEU A 116 -19.95 -8.88 -2.07
N GLU A 117 -20.65 -9.92 -2.56
CA GLU A 117 -21.23 -10.94 -1.72
C GLU A 117 -20.15 -11.63 -0.88
N PRO A 118 -20.28 -11.71 0.46
CA PRO A 118 -19.28 -12.34 1.31
C PRO A 118 -19.28 -13.86 1.12
N MET A 119 -18.09 -14.41 0.86
CA MET A 119 -17.90 -15.85 0.63
C MET A 119 -17.22 -16.53 1.82
N LYS A 120 -16.23 -15.85 2.44
CA LYS A 120 -15.47 -16.44 3.55
C LYS A 120 -15.00 -15.35 4.51
N ILE A 121 -15.13 -15.63 5.82
CA ILE A 121 -14.62 -14.80 6.91
C ILE A 121 -13.56 -15.60 7.65
N VAL A 122 -12.37 -15.02 7.83
CA VAL A 122 -11.24 -15.67 8.51
C VAL A 122 -10.72 -14.78 9.64
N SER A 123 -10.70 -15.32 10.86
CA SER A 123 -10.09 -14.65 12.01
C SER A 123 -8.58 -14.62 11.90
N THR A 124 -7.95 -13.52 12.35
CA THR A 124 -6.49 -13.38 12.38
C THR A 124 -5.89 -13.50 13.76
N ARG A 125 -6.69 -13.86 14.76
CA ARG A 125 -6.22 -14.14 16.14
C ARG A 125 -5.17 -15.24 16.13
N GLY A 126 -4.14 -15.09 16.96
CA GLY A 126 -3.09 -16.10 17.01
C GLY A 126 -1.88 -15.69 17.83
N MET A 127 -0.84 -16.49 17.75
CA MET A 127 0.41 -16.31 18.50
C MET A 127 1.31 -15.29 17.83
N THR A 128 1.97 -14.45 18.65
CA THR A 128 3.01 -13.51 18.20
C THR A 128 4.28 -14.26 17.78
N VAL A 129 5.05 -13.70 16.85
CA VAL A 129 6.26 -14.36 16.30
C VAL A 129 7.44 -14.35 17.25
N ASP A 130 7.49 -13.39 18.17
CA ASP A 130 8.62 -13.18 19.10
C ASP A 130 8.42 -13.84 20.46
N THR A 131 7.30 -13.58 21.14
CA THR A 131 7.05 -14.07 22.50
C THR A 131 6.18 -15.31 22.56
N GLN A 132 5.56 -15.72 21.43
CA GLN A 132 4.60 -16.82 21.36
C GLN A 132 3.39 -16.63 22.30
N GLU A 133 3.03 -15.40 22.57
CA GLU A 133 1.84 -15.05 23.34
C GLU A 133 0.63 -14.94 22.43
N TYR A 134 -0.53 -15.41 22.89
CA TYR A 134 -1.78 -15.27 22.17
C TYR A 134 -2.22 -13.80 22.13
N HIS A 135 -2.40 -13.28 20.92
CA HIS A 135 -2.93 -11.92 20.72
C HIS A 135 -4.40 -11.99 20.30
N PRO A 136 -5.34 -11.40 21.06
CA PRO A 136 -6.77 -11.48 20.78
C PRO A 136 -7.24 -10.52 19.70
N GLU A 137 -6.46 -9.47 19.37
CA GLU A 137 -6.85 -8.37 18.48
C GLU A 137 -5.77 -8.02 17.45
N PRO A 138 -5.21 -8.99 16.69
CA PRO A 138 -4.19 -8.70 15.71
C PRO A 138 -4.83 -8.15 14.43
N ARG A 139 -4.59 -6.87 14.17
CA ARG A 139 -5.21 -6.11 13.08
C ARG A 139 -4.68 -6.51 11.70
N VAL A 140 -5.57 -6.57 10.72
CA VAL A 140 -5.17 -6.73 9.31
C VAL A 140 -4.73 -5.37 8.76
N ALA A 141 -3.42 -5.15 8.66
CA ALA A 141 -2.88 -3.84 8.31
C ALA A 141 -2.85 -3.58 6.81
N SER A 142 -2.47 -4.58 6.02
CA SER A 142 -2.47 -4.46 4.55
C SER A 142 -2.71 -5.80 3.87
N ILE A 143 -3.26 -5.73 2.67
CA ILE A 143 -3.48 -6.87 1.78
C ILE A 143 -2.96 -6.52 0.39
N VAL A 144 -2.32 -7.48 -0.27
CA VAL A 144 -1.98 -7.42 -1.69
C VAL A 144 -2.27 -8.75 -2.36
N ALA A 145 -2.58 -8.74 -3.64
CA ALA A 145 -2.76 -9.95 -4.44
C ALA A 145 -1.45 -10.35 -5.14
N SER A 146 -1.10 -11.62 -5.06
CA SER A 146 0.04 -12.18 -5.81
C SER A 146 -0.23 -12.18 -7.31
N HIS A 147 0.82 -11.95 -8.10
CA HIS A 147 0.80 -12.06 -9.55
C HIS A 147 1.31 -13.44 -10.05
N PHE A 148 1.88 -14.25 -9.15
CA PHE A 148 2.52 -15.53 -9.49
C PHE A 148 1.74 -16.76 -9.07
N LYS A 149 0.83 -16.59 -8.11
CA LYS A 149 -0.03 -17.64 -7.56
C LYS A 149 -1.42 -17.09 -7.26
N PRO A 150 -2.45 -17.93 -7.23
CA PRO A 150 -3.79 -17.53 -6.81
C PRO A 150 -3.84 -17.32 -5.29
N GLU A 151 -3.09 -16.33 -4.81
CA GLU A 151 -2.91 -16.05 -3.38
C GLU A 151 -3.14 -14.57 -3.07
N PHE A 152 -3.77 -14.32 -1.93
CA PHE A 152 -3.70 -13.04 -1.23
C PHE A 152 -2.59 -13.07 -0.18
N ILE A 153 -1.89 -11.96 -0.02
CA ILE A 153 -0.87 -11.76 1.00
C ILE A 153 -1.45 -10.80 2.03
N VAL A 154 -1.69 -11.31 3.24
CA VAL A 154 -2.36 -10.59 4.32
C VAL A 154 -1.38 -10.35 5.45
N ASN A 155 -1.13 -9.07 5.78
CA ASN A 155 -0.23 -8.69 6.86
C ASN A 155 -1.01 -8.50 8.16
N VAL A 156 -0.64 -9.26 9.19
CA VAL A 156 -1.24 -9.23 10.52
C VAL A 156 -0.31 -8.50 11.48
N LYS A 157 -0.74 -7.32 11.90
CA LYS A 157 0.12 -6.33 12.54
C LYS A 157 0.78 -6.82 13.83
N GLU A 158 0.00 -7.18 14.82
CA GLU A 158 0.49 -7.46 16.17
C GLU A 158 1.12 -8.85 16.29
N THR A 159 0.72 -9.81 15.47
CA THR A 159 1.37 -11.13 15.46
C THR A 159 2.71 -11.12 14.73
N GLY A 160 2.93 -10.17 13.81
CA GLY A 160 4.13 -10.13 12.96
C GLY A 160 4.13 -11.18 11.86
N LYS A 161 2.95 -11.73 11.53
CA LYS A 161 2.78 -12.77 10.52
C LYS A 161 2.26 -12.20 9.22
N THR A 162 2.82 -12.67 8.13
CA THR A 162 2.27 -12.51 6.78
C THR A 162 1.61 -13.82 6.37
N LEU A 163 0.33 -13.78 6.06
CA LEU A 163 -0.46 -14.93 5.65
C LEU A 163 -0.48 -15.02 4.12
N MET A 164 -0.05 -16.14 3.56
CA MET A 164 -0.20 -16.47 2.14
C MET A 164 -1.49 -17.28 2.02
N VAL A 165 -2.54 -16.66 1.51
CA VAL A 165 -3.91 -17.24 1.45
C VAL A 165 -4.18 -17.72 0.03
N ASP A 166 -4.03 -19.03 -0.22
CA ASP A 166 -4.39 -19.67 -1.49
C ASP A 166 -5.91 -19.73 -1.60
N TYR A 167 -6.45 -19.04 -2.61
CA TYR A 167 -7.87 -18.90 -2.86
C TYR A 167 -8.41 -19.73 -4.04
N LYS A 168 -7.64 -20.71 -4.53
CA LYS A 168 -8.12 -21.62 -5.60
C LYS A 168 -9.45 -22.25 -5.25
N ASP A 169 -9.58 -22.65 -4.00
CA ASP A 169 -10.82 -23.16 -3.41
C ASP A 169 -11.14 -22.29 -2.18
N VAL A 170 -12.13 -21.42 -2.31
CA VAL A 170 -12.54 -20.50 -1.24
C VAL A 170 -13.18 -21.26 -0.06
N ASP A 171 -13.77 -22.41 -0.31
CA ASP A 171 -14.36 -23.24 0.73
C ASP A 171 -13.32 -23.98 1.56
N ALA A 172 -12.17 -24.29 0.97
CA ALA A 172 -11.05 -24.99 1.58
C ALA A 172 -9.74 -24.20 1.49
N LEU A 173 -9.70 -22.96 1.97
CA LEU A 173 -8.52 -22.09 1.94
C LEU A 173 -7.29 -22.77 2.55
N LYS A 174 -6.16 -22.67 1.85
CA LYS A 174 -4.84 -23.03 2.39
C LYS A 174 -4.10 -21.77 2.80
N ILE A 175 -3.69 -21.70 4.05
CA ILE A 175 -3.02 -20.52 4.61
C ILE A 175 -1.63 -20.94 5.08
N THR A 176 -0.59 -20.32 4.52
CA THR A 176 0.78 -20.45 4.98
C THR A 176 1.15 -19.21 5.77
N GLU A 177 1.63 -19.39 7.00
CA GLU A 177 2.06 -18.30 7.87
C GLU A 177 3.57 -18.08 7.73
N LEU A 178 3.98 -16.85 7.46
CA LEU A 178 5.37 -16.42 7.43
C LEU A 178 5.62 -15.43 8.55
N GLY A 179 6.40 -15.83 9.54
CA GLY A 179 6.82 -14.95 10.64
C GLY A 179 7.96 -14.03 10.21
N SER A 180 7.88 -12.73 10.54
CA SER A 180 8.95 -11.76 10.27
C SER A 180 9.26 -10.90 11.50
N ALA A 181 8.53 -9.83 11.71
CA ALA A 181 8.65 -8.94 12.86
C ALA A 181 7.28 -8.35 13.19
N ARG A 182 7.03 -8.05 14.46
CA ARG A 182 5.77 -7.46 14.91
C ARG A 182 5.56 -6.06 14.36
N TYR A 183 4.31 -5.66 14.37
CA TYR A 183 3.79 -4.37 13.92
C TYR A 183 3.91 -4.16 12.42
N LEU A 184 3.63 -5.25 11.66
CA LEU A 184 3.48 -5.16 10.20
C LEU A 184 2.41 -4.12 9.86
N HIS A 185 2.69 -3.29 8.88
CA HIS A 185 1.82 -2.22 8.44
C HIS A 185 1.59 -2.30 6.93
N ASP A 186 1.99 -1.31 6.20
CA ASP A 186 1.87 -1.22 4.76
C ASP A 186 3.12 -1.73 4.04
N GLY A 187 3.01 -1.86 2.74
CA GLY A 187 4.09 -2.34 1.89
C GLY A 187 3.69 -2.39 0.43
N GLY A 188 4.64 -2.72 -0.41
CA GLY A 188 4.44 -2.79 -1.85
C GLY A 188 5.36 -3.77 -2.53
N TRP A 189 5.07 -4.01 -3.80
CA TRP A 189 5.85 -4.87 -4.65
C TRP A 189 7.16 -4.20 -5.09
N ASP A 190 8.20 -5.01 -5.22
CA ASP A 190 9.35 -4.64 -6.04
C ASP A 190 8.96 -4.51 -7.52
N SER A 191 9.86 -4.01 -8.36
CA SER A 191 9.58 -3.78 -9.79
C SER A 191 9.24 -5.06 -10.57
N THR A 192 9.64 -6.24 -10.08
CA THR A 192 9.33 -7.54 -10.69
C THR A 192 7.98 -8.11 -10.23
N LYS A 193 7.35 -7.52 -9.21
CA LYS A 193 6.15 -8.02 -8.52
C LYS A 193 6.35 -9.38 -7.84
N ARG A 194 7.60 -9.83 -7.70
CA ARG A 194 7.95 -11.09 -7.02
C ARG A 194 8.15 -10.89 -5.52
N TYR A 195 8.83 -9.82 -5.14
CA TYR A 195 9.16 -9.55 -3.75
C TYR A 195 8.21 -8.51 -3.18
N PHE A 196 7.50 -8.90 -2.13
CA PHE A 196 6.64 -8.00 -1.38
C PHE A 196 7.43 -7.46 -0.19
N MET A 197 7.57 -6.13 -0.16
CA MET A 197 8.32 -5.39 0.85
C MET A 197 7.33 -4.83 1.86
N VAL A 198 7.34 -5.32 3.10
CA VAL A 198 6.40 -4.89 4.15
C VAL A 198 7.11 -4.24 5.33
N ALA A 199 6.63 -3.08 5.75
CA ALA A 199 7.15 -2.38 6.93
C ALA A 199 6.63 -3.01 8.22
N ALA A 200 7.55 -3.45 9.09
CA ALA A 200 7.31 -3.68 10.50
C ALA A 200 7.66 -2.38 11.24
N ASN A 201 6.72 -1.41 11.22
CA ASN A 201 7.04 -0.02 11.48
C ASN A 201 7.59 0.24 12.89
N ASN A 202 6.97 -0.28 13.94
CA ASN A 202 7.48 -0.09 15.32
C ASN A 202 8.71 -0.95 15.64
N SER A 203 9.09 -1.86 14.74
CA SER A 203 10.32 -2.66 14.83
C SER A 203 11.46 -2.10 13.98
N ASN A 204 11.24 -1.02 13.22
CA ASN A 204 12.23 -0.38 12.33
C ASN A 204 12.82 -1.36 11.30
N LYS A 205 11.96 -2.21 10.74
CA LYS A 205 12.37 -3.28 9.81
C LYS A 205 11.48 -3.32 8.58
N ILE A 206 12.04 -3.86 7.51
CA ILE A 206 11.29 -4.25 6.31
C ILE A 206 11.40 -5.75 6.14
N GLY A 207 10.27 -6.45 6.18
CA GLY A 207 10.18 -7.85 5.76
C GLY A 207 10.14 -7.94 4.23
N VAL A 208 10.87 -8.91 3.68
CA VAL A 208 10.89 -9.21 2.25
C VAL A 208 10.30 -10.59 2.03
N VAL A 209 9.14 -10.67 1.40
CA VAL A 209 8.44 -11.92 1.11
C VAL A 209 8.62 -12.27 -0.37
N ASP A 210 9.18 -13.44 -0.65
CA ASP A 210 9.20 -14.01 -2.01
C ASP A 210 7.84 -14.67 -2.30
N ALA A 211 6.96 -13.96 -3.00
CA ALA A 211 5.62 -14.44 -3.31
C ALA A 211 5.62 -15.61 -4.31
N LYS A 212 6.66 -15.75 -5.12
CA LYS A 212 6.79 -16.87 -6.04
C LYS A 212 7.12 -18.17 -5.30
N GLU A 213 8.05 -18.11 -4.35
CA GLU A 213 8.46 -19.29 -3.55
C GLU A 213 7.59 -19.49 -2.30
N GLY A 214 6.84 -18.45 -1.87
CA GLY A 214 6.01 -18.53 -0.66
C GLY A 214 6.83 -18.57 0.62
N LYS A 215 7.88 -17.74 0.74
CA LYS A 215 8.78 -17.74 1.89
C LYS A 215 9.23 -16.33 2.27
N LEU A 216 9.63 -16.18 3.52
CA LEU A 216 10.37 -14.99 3.96
C LEU A 216 11.78 -15.04 3.35
N GLN A 217 12.13 -14.00 2.59
CA GLN A 217 13.42 -13.90 1.92
C GLN A 217 14.46 -13.20 2.78
N ALA A 218 14.06 -12.14 3.47
CA ALA A 218 14.95 -11.35 4.34
C ALA A 218 14.13 -10.48 5.31
N VAL A 219 14.81 -10.02 6.37
CA VAL A 219 14.36 -8.93 7.23
C VAL A 219 15.49 -7.90 7.26
N VAL A 220 15.19 -6.66 6.87
CA VAL A 220 16.17 -5.59 6.67
C VAL A 220 15.94 -4.51 7.73
N ASP A 221 17.00 -4.16 8.47
CA ASP A 221 16.97 -3.01 9.38
C ASP A 221 16.99 -1.70 8.57
N VAL A 222 16.16 -0.73 8.98
CA VAL A 222 16.01 0.57 8.33
C VAL A 222 15.93 1.71 9.35
N GLY A 223 15.57 2.92 8.93
CA GLY A 223 15.35 4.05 9.83
C GLY A 223 14.14 3.88 10.75
N LYS A 224 13.87 4.92 11.53
CA LYS A 224 12.85 4.89 12.60
C LYS A 224 11.44 4.97 12.03
N ILE A 225 10.62 3.99 12.33
CA ILE A 225 9.21 3.87 11.96
C ILE A 225 9.02 3.98 10.43
N PRO A 226 9.46 2.97 9.65
CA PRO A 226 9.26 2.97 8.20
C PRO A 226 7.76 3.00 7.85
N HIS A 227 7.40 3.84 6.88
CA HIS A 227 6.04 3.98 6.38
C HIS A 227 6.07 4.18 4.86
N PRO A 228 6.11 3.10 4.09
CA PRO A 228 6.28 3.18 2.64
C PRO A 228 5.02 3.59 1.87
N GLY A 229 3.81 3.46 2.44
CA GLY A 229 2.62 3.35 1.62
C GLY A 229 2.73 2.11 0.73
N ARG A 230 3.09 2.28 -0.53
CA ARG A 230 3.46 1.16 -1.43
C ARG A 230 4.95 1.13 -1.75
N GLY A 231 5.71 2.09 -1.23
CA GLY A 231 7.09 2.30 -1.63
C GLY A 231 7.22 2.79 -3.07
N ALA A 232 8.43 3.06 -3.49
CA ALA A 232 8.70 3.44 -4.86
C ALA A 232 9.86 2.63 -5.43
N ASN A 233 9.69 2.21 -6.68
CA ASN A 233 10.67 1.45 -7.43
C ASN A 233 11.37 2.34 -8.44
N PHE A 234 12.69 2.26 -8.51
CA PHE A 234 13.47 2.89 -9.57
C PHE A 234 14.81 2.15 -9.76
N VAL A 235 15.53 2.49 -10.82
CA VAL A 235 16.88 1.94 -11.06
C VAL A 235 17.89 2.97 -10.58
N HIS A 236 18.58 2.64 -9.48
CA HIS A 236 19.66 3.48 -8.94
C HIS A 236 20.92 3.34 -9.81
N PRO A 237 21.63 4.43 -10.17
CA PRO A 237 22.77 4.37 -11.07
C PRO A 237 23.89 3.40 -10.62
N LYS A 238 24.10 3.25 -9.32
CA LYS A 238 25.14 2.39 -8.73
C LYS A 238 24.63 1.01 -8.32
N PHE A 239 23.42 0.93 -7.73
CA PHE A 239 22.95 -0.28 -7.04
C PHE A 239 21.96 -1.11 -7.87
N GLY A 240 21.56 -0.64 -9.06
CA GLY A 240 20.57 -1.28 -9.88
C GLY A 240 19.14 -1.09 -9.32
N PRO A 241 18.21 -2.03 -9.55
CA PRO A 241 16.85 -1.92 -9.07
C PRO A 241 16.77 -1.82 -7.55
N VAL A 242 16.08 -0.78 -7.07
CA VAL A 242 15.81 -0.56 -5.64
C VAL A 242 14.33 -0.33 -5.39
N TRP A 243 13.89 -0.67 -4.18
CA TRP A 243 12.62 -0.26 -3.59
C TRP A 243 12.92 0.69 -2.43
N SER A 244 12.08 1.70 -2.23
CA SER A 244 12.34 2.75 -1.25
C SER A 244 11.17 2.98 -0.31
N THR A 245 11.49 3.42 0.91
CA THR A 245 10.53 3.81 1.95
C THR A 245 10.95 5.08 2.65
N GLY A 246 9.95 5.95 2.93
CA GLY A 246 10.11 7.02 3.90
C GLY A 246 9.88 6.53 5.34
N HIS A 247 10.00 7.43 6.31
CA HIS A 247 9.86 7.14 7.73
C HIS A 247 8.97 8.17 8.45
N LEU A 248 8.21 7.71 9.43
CA LEU A 248 7.46 8.60 10.33
C LEU A 248 8.37 9.18 11.41
N GLY A 249 9.35 8.40 11.86
CA GLY A 249 10.15 8.71 13.03
C GLY A 249 11.44 9.51 12.76
N ASP A 250 11.87 9.59 11.51
CA ASP A 250 13.03 10.37 11.10
C ASP A 250 12.93 10.86 9.65
N GLU A 251 13.93 11.63 9.20
CA GLU A 251 13.99 12.19 7.85
C GLU A 251 14.57 11.23 6.80
N THR A 252 14.89 10.00 7.17
CA THR A 252 15.56 9.05 6.29
C THR A 252 14.60 8.52 5.21
N ILE A 253 15.11 8.39 4.00
CA ILE A 253 14.55 7.54 2.95
C ILE A 253 15.51 6.38 2.74
N SER A 254 15.06 5.15 3.06
CA SER A 254 15.87 3.93 2.89
C SER A 254 15.68 3.37 1.49
N LEU A 255 16.80 3.02 0.84
CA LEU A 255 16.83 2.32 -0.44
C LEU A 255 17.27 0.89 -0.23
N ILE A 256 16.44 -0.08 -0.67
CA ILE A 256 16.70 -1.51 -0.53
C ILE A 256 16.86 -2.12 -1.91
N GLY A 257 18.01 -2.80 -2.15
CA GLY A 257 18.27 -3.50 -3.40
C GLY A 257 17.29 -4.68 -3.61
N THR A 258 16.82 -4.89 -4.83
CA THR A 258 15.79 -5.91 -5.13
C THR A 258 16.16 -6.91 -6.21
N ASP A 259 17.37 -6.83 -6.79
CA ASP A 259 17.79 -7.73 -7.87
C ASP A 259 18.83 -8.77 -7.41
N PRO A 260 18.40 -10.02 -7.08
CA PRO A 260 19.31 -11.07 -6.65
C PRO A 260 20.09 -11.71 -7.80
N LYS A 261 19.83 -11.36 -9.06
CA LYS A 261 20.47 -11.97 -10.22
C LYS A 261 21.67 -11.17 -10.72
N LYS A 262 21.45 -9.92 -11.08
CA LYS A 262 22.50 -9.07 -11.67
C LYS A 262 23.21 -8.19 -10.63
N HIS A 263 22.55 -7.95 -9.49
CA HIS A 263 23.03 -7.10 -8.42
C HIS A 263 23.02 -7.82 -7.07
N ALA A 264 23.38 -9.12 -7.06
CA ALA A 264 23.27 -10.03 -5.92
C ALA A 264 23.91 -9.51 -4.62
N GLN A 265 25.02 -8.78 -4.72
CA GLN A 265 25.69 -8.18 -3.57
C GLN A 265 24.88 -7.11 -2.85
N TYR A 266 23.91 -6.52 -3.53
CA TYR A 266 23.04 -5.45 -3.01
C TYR A 266 21.64 -5.94 -2.67
N ALA A 267 21.27 -7.15 -3.09
CA ALA A 267 19.93 -7.67 -2.94
C ALA A 267 19.52 -7.85 -1.49
N PHE A 268 18.32 -7.36 -1.16
CA PHE A 268 17.68 -7.47 0.14
C PHE A 268 18.50 -6.89 1.30
N LYS A 269 19.19 -5.78 1.01
CA LYS A 269 19.96 -4.97 1.95
C LYS A 269 19.62 -3.51 1.77
N GLU A 270 19.69 -2.72 2.84
CA GLU A 270 19.70 -1.27 2.72
C GLU A 270 21.03 -0.86 2.06
N VAL A 271 20.94 -0.33 0.85
CA VAL A 271 22.12 0.02 0.03
C VAL A 271 22.48 1.48 0.09
N ALA A 272 21.53 2.33 0.44
CA ALA A 272 21.73 3.77 0.61
C ALA A 272 20.60 4.39 1.46
N LYS A 273 20.90 5.55 2.00
CA LYS A 273 19.97 6.45 2.67
C LYS A 273 20.00 7.79 1.98
N LEU A 274 18.82 8.32 1.67
CA LEU A 274 18.68 9.70 1.23
C LEU A 274 18.17 10.54 2.39
N LYS A 275 18.52 11.82 2.41
CA LYS A 275 17.90 12.77 3.31
C LYS A 275 16.55 13.16 2.74
N GLY A 276 15.47 12.90 3.48
CA GLY A 276 14.11 13.32 3.15
C GLY A 276 13.78 14.70 3.72
N PRO A 277 12.54 15.18 3.53
CA PRO A 277 12.14 16.53 3.96
C PRO A 277 12.02 16.65 5.49
N GLY A 278 11.83 15.53 6.19
CA GLY A 278 11.64 15.46 7.63
C GLY A 278 10.92 14.19 8.04
N GLY A 279 10.78 13.93 9.33
CA GLY A 279 9.90 12.87 9.86
C GLY A 279 8.44 13.16 9.55
N GLY A 280 7.59 12.13 9.62
CA GLY A 280 6.17 12.24 9.32
C GLY A 280 5.81 11.93 7.87
N ALA A 281 6.72 11.28 7.11
CA ALA A 281 6.46 10.83 5.74
C ALA A 281 5.40 9.73 5.71
N LEU A 282 4.42 9.85 4.81
CA LEU A 282 3.39 8.84 4.58
C LEU A 282 3.60 8.09 3.27
N PHE A 283 3.99 8.77 2.22
CA PHE A 283 4.10 8.19 0.89
C PHE A 283 5.38 8.59 0.19
N ILE A 284 5.83 7.67 -0.65
CA ILE A 284 6.94 7.84 -1.58
C ILE A 284 6.51 7.28 -2.93
N LYS A 285 6.75 8.00 -4.02
CA LYS A 285 6.26 7.64 -5.35
C LYS A 285 7.31 7.83 -6.41
N SER A 286 7.25 6.96 -7.40
CA SER A 286 7.91 7.09 -8.70
C SER A 286 7.04 6.44 -9.77
N HIS A 287 7.43 6.54 -11.01
CA HIS A 287 6.76 5.88 -12.14
C HIS A 287 7.82 5.30 -13.07
N PRO A 288 7.59 4.12 -13.70
CA PRO A 288 8.60 3.49 -14.58
C PRO A 288 9.10 4.37 -15.73
N LYS A 289 8.32 5.35 -16.16
CA LYS A 289 8.68 6.32 -17.21
C LYS A 289 9.19 7.66 -16.65
N SER A 290 9.23 7.81 -15.31
CA SER A 290 9.70 9.05 -14.67
C SER A 290 11.18 8.95 -14.32
N GLN A 291 11.87 10.08 -14.37
CA GLN A 291 13.22 10.23 -13.85
C GLN A 291 13.24 10.83 -12.45
N HIS A 292 12.09 10.88 -11.80
CA HIS A 292 11.93 11.54 -10.51
C HIS A 292 11.35 10.59 -9.45
N LEU A 293 11.81 10.82 -8.22
CA LEU A 293 11.28 10.23 -7.00
C LEU A 293 10.65 11.35 -6.17
N TYR A 294 9.42 11.15 -5.68
CA TYR A 294 8.68 12.11 -4.88
C TYR A 294 8.48 11.58 -3.47
N SER A 295 8.58 12.45 -2.47
CA SER A 295 8.27 12.11 -1.07
C SER A 295 7.52 13.26 -0.41
N ASP A 296 6.59 12.91 0.47
CA ASP A 296 5.88 13.83 1.33
C ASP A 296 6.32 13.70 2.80
N ALA A 297 5.88 14.60 3.65
CA ALA A 297 5.92 14.47 5.10
C ALA A 297 4.74 15.23 5.74
N PRO A 298 3.48 14.82 5.45
CA PRO A 298 2.29 15.57 5.86
C PRO A 298 2.04 15.56 7.38
N LEU A 299 2.71 14.67 8.12
CA LEU A 299 2.61 14.61 9.58
C LEU A 299 3.73 15.37 10.29
N ASN A 300 4.60 16.06 9.54
CA ASN A 300 5.64 16.89 10.12
C ASN A 300 4.98 18.11 10.83
N PRO A 301 5.45 18.48 12.04
CA PRO A 301 4.91 19.64 12.76
C PRO A 301 5.24 20.99 12.10
N ASP A 302 6.30 21.05 11.27
CA ASP A 302 6.64 22.28 10.53
C ASP A 302 5.73 22.43 9.30
N PRO A 303 4.91 23.52 9.24
CA PRO A 303 4.03 23.76 8.10
C PRO A 303 4.74 23.84 6.76
N LYS A 304 5.96 24.36 6.70
CA LYS A 304 6.76 24.43 5.47
C LYS A 304 7.07 23.04 4.90
N ILE A 305 7.18 22.05 5.76
CA ILE A 305 7.42 20.66 5.39
C ILE A 305 6.10 19.97 5.07
N SER A 306 5.12 20.02 5.99
CA SER A 306 3.84 19.29 5.84
C SER A 306 2.97 19.78 4.69
N GLN A 307 3.20 20.99 4.19
CA GLN A 307 2.48 21.62 3.09
C GLN A 307 3.17 21.47 1.72
N SER A 308 4.25 20.71 1.68
CA SER A 308 5.11 20.56 0.51
C SER A 308 5.30 19.08 0.12
N VAL A 309 5.70 18.86 -1.11
CA VAL A 309 6.26 17.59 -1.60
C VAL A 309 7.70 17.87 -2.04
N VAL A 310 8.58 16.90 -1.87
CA VAL A 310 9.94 17.02 -2.39
C VAL A 310 10.15 16.10 -3.59
N VAL A 311 11.00 16.54 -4.52
CA VAL A 311 11.32 15.79 -5.74
C VAL A 311 12.85 15.63 -5.87
N TYR A 312 13.26 14.41 -6.16
CA TYR A 312 14.64 14.04 -6.45
C TYR A 312 14.79 13.70 -7.92
N ASP A 313 15.93 14.09 -8.51
CA ASP A 313 16.37 13.53 -9.77
C ASP A 313 17.06 12.18 -9.50
N ILE A 314 16.52 11.09 -10.02
CA ILE A 314 17.04 9.73 -9.82
C ILE A 314 18.49 9.57 -10.33
N LYS A 315 18.87 10.36 -11.33
CA LYS A 315 20.25 10.34 -11.87
C LYS A 315 21.26 11.10 -11.01
N ASN A 316 20.78 11.96 -10.12
CA ASN A 316 21.60 12.88 -9.32
C ASN A 316 21.13 12.91 -7.85
N LEU A 317 20.90 11.75 -7.24
CA LEU A 317 20.36 11.64 -5.87
C LEU A 317 21.28 12.28 -4.81
N ASP A 318 22.55 12.35 -5.07
CA ASP A 318 23.57 13.01 -4.25
C ASP A 318 23.40 14.54 -4.14
N LYS A 319 22.71 15.15 -5.09
CA LYS A 319 22.38 16.59 -5.05
C LYS A 319 21.21 16.92 -4.12
N GLY A 320 20.58 15.91 -3.53
CA GLY A 320 19.41 16.10 -2.67
C GLY A 320 18.13 16.34 -3.47
N TYR A 321 17.21 17.12 -2.91
CA TYR A 321 15.87 17.33 -3.45
C TYR A 321 15.58 18.82 -3.70
N THR A 322 14.55 19.03 -4.54
CA THR A 322 13.89 20.33 -4.70
C THR A 322 12.55 20.31 -3.97
N VAL A 323 12.19 21.39 -3.27
CA VAL A 323 10.91 21.52 -2.59
C VAL A 323 9.87 22.06 -3.58
N LEU A 324 8.71 21.40 -3.59
CA LEU A 324 7.51 21.82 -4.31
C LEU A 324 6.48 22.33 -3.27
N PRO A 325 6.29 23.66 -3.14
CA PRO A 325 5.39 24.23 -2.13
C PRO A 325 3.93 24.15 -2.60
N ILE A 326 3.35 22.93 -2.55
CA ILE A 326 2.06 22.61 -3.17
C ILE A 326 0.91 23.43 -2.61
N ALA A 327 0.86 23.65 -1.28
CA ALA A 327 -0.21 24.42 -0.68
C ALA A 327 -0.18 25.89 -1.13
N GLU A 328 1.02 26.48 -1.28
CA GLU A 328 1.22 27.82 -1.82
C GLU A 328 0.77 27.89 -3.29
N TRP A 329 1.21 26.95 -4.12
CA TRP A 329 0.81 26.88 -5.53
C TRP A 329 -0.68 26.70 -5.73
N ALA A 330 -1.34 26.01 -4.79
CA ALA A 330 -2.80 25.83 -4.79
C ALA A 330 -3.55 27.06 -4.27
N GLY A 331 -2.86 28.11 -3.83
CA GLY A 331 -3.48 29.33 -3.28
C GLY A 331 -4.24 29.08 -1.97
N LEU A 332 -3.86 28.05 -1.19
CA LEU A 332 -4.51 27.77 0.09
C LEU A 332 -4.16 28.86 1.10
N PRO A 333 -5.15 29.35 1.87
CA PRO A 333 -4.93 30.46 2.82
C PRO A 333 -3.98 30.02 3.95
N ASP A 334 -3.09 30.92 4.36
CA ASP A 334 -2.27 30.73 5.56
C ASP A 334 -3.05 31.22 6.79
N ASP A 335 -3.97 30.38 7.26
CA ASP A 335 -4.88 30.63 8.38
C ASP A 335 -4.47 29.90 9.68
N GLY A 336 -3.22 29.40 9.72
CA GLY A 336 -2.72 28.62 10.84
C GLY A 336 -3.24 27.18 10.92
N GLY A 337 -4.19 26.80 10.05
CA GLY A 337 -4.69 25.44 9.93
C GLY A 337 -3.70 24.51 9.22
N ALA A 338 -3.65 23.23 9.61
CA ALA A 338 -2.77 22.26 8.96
C ALA A 338 -3.21 21.97 7.51
N LYS A 339 -2.37 22.33 6.54
CA LYS A 339 -2.53 21.99 5.11
C LYS A 339 -1.67 20.78 4.81
N ARG A 340 -2.15 19.58 5.14
CA ARG A 340 -1.39 18.34 4.92
C ARG A 340 -1.41 17.97 3.46
N VAL A 341 -0.29 18.16 2.78
CA VAL A 341 -0.13 17.75 1.38
C VAL A 341 0.35 16.29 1.34
N VAL A 342 -0.44 15.45 0.71
CA VAL A 342 -0.20 14.02 0.54
C VAL A 342 -0.09 13.74 -0.96
N GLN A 343 0.91 12.94 -1.37
CA GLN A 343 1.07 12.57 -2.77
C GLN A 343 0.42 11.24 -3.16
#